data_8df8b61a58e915d2250892962bcf67b0
#
_entry.id   8df8b61a58e915d2250892962bcf67b0
#
_cell.length_a   1.000
_cell.length_b   1.000
_cell.length_c   1.000
_cell.angle_alpha   90.00
_cell.angle_beta   90.00
_cell.angle_gamma   90.00
#
_symmetry.space_group_name_H-M   'P 1'
#
loop_
_entity.id
_entity.type
_entity.pdbx_description
1 polymer ?
#
loop_
_entity_poly.entity_id
_entity_poly.type
_entity_poly.pdbx_seq_one_letter_code
_entity_poly.pdbx_strand_id
1 'polypeptide(L)'
;MNNLNYGVIGNCRTAALISQNGNIEWLCFPDFDSPSIFASMLDREKGGAFGFEVSGDYRITQNYVPHTNILSTQFSSDEGEFVVLDYMPCYRSQDETGHYLPAELYRYIHWIKGKPRFKINYHPAPNYAQGQVILNITPQYIESYCSFDNKDRQYLYAVSYTHLTLPTN
;
A
#
# COMPACT_ATOMS: atom_id res chain seq x y z
N MET A 1 -19.75 -15.10 -2.28
CA MET A 1 -18.52 -15.74 -1.79
C MET A 1 -17.41 -14.71 -1.91
N ASN A 2 -16.69 -14.42 -0.81
CA ASN A 2 -15.51 -13.58 -0.91
C ASN A 2 -14.46 -14.34 -1.73
N ASN A 3 -14.08 -13.75 -2.84
CA ASN A 3 -12.99 -14.28 -3.66
C ASN A 3 -11.68 -13.99 -2.93
N LEU A 4 -11.01 -15.02 -2.40
CA LEU A 4 -9.71 -14.90 -1.72
C LEU A 4 -8.53 -14.83 -2.71
N ASN A 5 -8.75 -14.25 -3.88
CA ASN A 5 -7.74 -14.09 -4.90
C ASN A 5 -6.92 -12.81 -4.64
N TYR A 6 -5.89 -12.95 -3.83
CA TYR A 6 -4.97 -11.88 -3.45
C TYR A 6 -3.57 -12.13 -3.99
N GLY A 7 -2.90 -11.05 -4.41
CA GLY A 7 -1.45 -11.03 -4.51
C GLY A 7 -0.83 -10.86 -3.11
N VAL A 8 0.31 -11.50 -2.88
CA VAL A 8 1.05 -11.44 -1.62
C VAL A 8 2.40 -10.80 -1.87
N ILE A 9 2.73 -9.77 -1.12
CA ILE A 9 4.10 -9.22 -1.06
C ILE A 9 4.62 -9.31 0.37
N GLY A 10 5.92 -9.42 0.54
CA GLY A 10 6.53 -9.51 1.88
C GLY A 10 8.04 -9.55 1.82
N ASN A 11 8.66 -9.43 3.00
CA ASN A 11 10.12 -9.44 3.15
C ASN A 11 10.58 -10.42 4.25
N CYS A 12 9.80 -11.46 4.55
CA CYS A 12 10.03 -12.44 5.62
C CYS A 12 9.87 -11.88 7.05
N ARG A 13 9.66 -10.59 7.23
CA ARG A 13 9.33 -9.96 8.50
C ARG A 13 7.83 -9.74 8.63
N THR A 14 7.20 -9.33 7.54
CA THR A 14 5.74 -9.18 7.42
C THR A 14 5.30 -9.38 5.98
N ALA A 15 3.98 -9.40 5.74
CA ALA A 15 3.39 -9.51 4.42
C ALA A 15 2.11 -8.68 4.30
N ALA A 16 1.83 -8.24 3.08
CA ALA A 16 0.57 -7.60 2.72
C ALA A 16 -0.20 -8.43 1.71
N LEU A 17 -1.53 -8.41 1.82
CA LEU A 17 -2.44 -8.98 0.84
C LEU A 17 -3.05 -7.85 0.00
N ILE A 18 -2.89 -7.99 -1.30
CA ILE A 18 -3.32 -6.99 -2.29
C ILE A 18 -4.40 -7.62 -3.17
N SER A 19 -5.59 -7.02 -3.16
CA SER A 19 -6.71 -7.48 -3.99
C SER A 19 -6.43 -7.27 -5.47
N GLN A 20 -7.23 -7.90 -6.33
CA GLN A 20 -7.12 -7.76 -7.79
C GLN A 20 -7.29 -6.32 -8.28
N ASN A 21 -7.93 -5.47 -7.48
CA ASN A 21 -8.08 -4.04 -7.77
C ASN A 21 -6.92 -3.18 -7.27
N GLY A 22 -5.84 -3.81 -6.79
CA GLY A 22 -4.65 -3.12 -6.30
C GLY A 22 -4.80 -2.49 -4.92
N ASN A 23 -5.81 -2.88 -4.13
CA ASN A 23 -5.97 -2.40 -2.77
C ASN A 23 -5.23 -3.31 -1.78
N ILE A 24 -4.42 -2.74 -0.91
CA ILE A 24 -3.90 -3.43 0.27
C ILE A 24 -5.07 -3.58 1.24
N GLU A 25 -5.53 -4.80 1.45
CA GLU A 25 -6.69 -5.11 2.29
C GLU A 25 -6.32 -5.85 3.57
N TRP A 26 -5.07 -6.27 3.67
CA TRP A 26 -4.48 -6.84 4.88
C TRP A 26 -3.02 -6.44 5.01
N LEU A 27 -2.64 -5.96 6.19
CA LEU A 27 -1.24 -5.70 6.58
C LEU A 27 -1.14 -5.63 8.09
N CYS A 28 -0.31 -6.50 8.69
CA CYS A 28 0.22 -6.35 10.03
C CYS A 28 1.60 -5.71 9.96
N PHE A 29 1.90 -4.77 10.84
CA PHE A 29 3.14 -4.00 10.74
C PHE A 29 3.59 -3.53 12.13
N PRO A 30 4.89 -3.61 12.50
CA PRO A 30 6.05 -3.95 11.64
C PRO A 30 6.29 -5.44 11.40
N ASP A 31 5.71 -6.32 12.19
CA ASP A 31 5.96 -7.77 12.15
C ASP A 31 4.66 -8.56 11.89
N PHE A 32 4.76 -9.86 11.58
CA PHE A 32 3.59 -10.72 11.32
C PHE A 32 2.61 -10.80 12.48
N ASP A 33 3.10 -10.74 13.71
CA ASP A 33 2.33 -10.82 14.95
C ASP A 33 1.94 -9.46 15.51
N SER A 34 2.30 -8.37 14.82
CA SER A 34 1.88 -7.01 15.17
C SER A 34 0.40 -6.79 14.86
N PRO A 35 -0.26 -5.85 15.52
CA PRO A 35 -1.60 -5.43 15.16
C PRO A 35 -1.71 -4.99 13.70
N SER A 36 -2.88 -5.23 13.09
CA SER A 36 -3.11 -4.83 11.71
C SER A 36 -3.17 -3.31 11.54
N ILE A 37 -2.69 -2.83 10.39
CA ILE A 37 -2.92 -1.45 9.91
C ILE A 37 -4.08 -1.42 8.94
N PHE A 38 -4.18 -2.44 8.08
CA PHE A 38 -5.28 -2.65 7.16
C PHE A 38 -5.86 -4.04 7.40
N ALA A 39 -7.17 -4.13 7.47
CA ALA A 39 -7.92 -5.35 7.71
C ALA A 39 -9.29 -5.37 7.01
N SER A 40 -9.46 -4.62 5.90
CA SER A 40 -10.72 -4.61 5.14
C SER A 40 -11.08 -5.98 4.55
N MET A 41 -10.12 -6.90 4.46
CA MET A 41 -10.38 -8.30 4.15
C MET A 41 -11.32 -8.96 5.17
N LEU A 42 -11.23 -8.58 6.44
CA LEU A 42 -12.09 -9.08 7.53
C LEU A 42 -13.38 -8.25 7.67
N ASP A 43 -13.25 -6.92 7.61
CA ASP A 43 -14.38 -5.99 7.75
C ASP A 43 -14.19 -4.81 6.78
N ARG A 44 -14.98 -4.80 5.71
CA ARG A 44 -14.87 -3.79 4.64
C ARG A 44 -15.22 -2.38 5.08
N GLU A 45 -16.03 -2.22 6.12
CA GLU A 45 -16.46 -0.92 6.58
C GLU A 45 -15.45 -0.29 7.56
N LYS A 46 -14.86 -1.11 8.43
CA LYS A 46 -14.02 -0.64 9.54
C LYS A 46 -12.53 -0.94 9.35
N GLY A 47 -12.21 -1.99 8.61
CA GLY A 47 -10.86 -2.56 8.57
C GLY A 47 -9.82 -1.69 7.90
N GLY A 48 -10.22 -0.68 7.15
CA GLY A 48 -9.31 0.19 6.44
C GLY A 48 -8.58 -0.48 5.27
N ALA A 49 -8.12 0.34 4.33
CA ALA A 49 -7.38 -0.12 3.15
C ALA A 49 -6.48 1.00 2.59
N PHE A 50 -5.54 0.60 1.72
CA PHE A 50 -4.74 1.53 0.96
C PHE A 50 -4.77 1.15 -0.53
N GLY A 51 -5.37 1.98 -1.36
CA GLY A 51 -5.59 1.61 -2.75
C GLY A 51 -5.83 2.76 -3.69
N PHE A 52 -6.39 2.41 -4.85
CA PHE A 52 -6.64 3.33 -5.94
C PHE A 52 -8.12 3.31 -6.31
N GLU A 53 -8.68 4.48 -6.47
CA GLU A 53 -9.99 4.69 -7.06
C GLU A 53 -9.79 5.21 -8.48
N VAL A 54 -10.20 4.44 -9.46
CA VAL A 54 -10.17 4.82 -10.87
C VAL A 54 -11.59 5.13 -11.34
N SER A 55 -11.73 6.18 -12.15
CA SER A 55 -13.02 6.57 -12.75
C SER A 55 -13.07 6.08 -14.19
N GLY A 56 -14.19 5.45 -14.59
CA GLY A 56 -14.39 4.90 -15.92
C GLY A 56 -14.04 3.41 -16.03
N ASP A 57 -14.08 2.91 -17.26
CA ASP A 57 -13.91 1.48 -17.55
C ASP A 57 -12.42 1.12 -17.63
N TYR A 58 -11.81 0.90 -16.47
CA TYR A 58 -10.46 0.37 -16.39
C TYR A 58 -10.46 -1.16 -16.39
N ARG A 59 -9.67 -1.73 -17.30
CA ARG A 59 -9.26 -3.13 -17.22
C ARG A 59 -8.08 -3.24 -16.29
N ILE A 60 -8.21 -4.06 -15.25
CA ILE A 60 -7.15 -4.28 -14.26
C ILE A 60 -6.60 -5.69 -14.42
N THR A 61 -5.28 -5.81 -14.51
CA THR A 61 -4.58 -7.10 -14.55
C THR A 61 -3.45 -7.10 -13.53
N GLN A 62 -3.23 -8.24 -12.89
CA GLN A 62 -2.25 -8.37 -11.82
C GLN A 62 -1.36 -9.60 -12.05
N ASN A 63 -0.05 -9.41 -12.01
CA ASN A 63 0.95 -10.46 -12.18
C ASN A 63 2.21 -10.12 -11.37
N TYR A 64 2.99 -11.13 -11.02
CA TYR A 64 4.32 -10.89 -10.46
C TYR A 64 5.32 -10.55 -11.54
N VAL A 65 6.23 -9.64 -11.24
CA VAL A 65 7.43 -9.44 -12.07
C VAL A 65 8.24 -10.74 -12.05
N PRO A 66 8.65 -11.29 -13.20
CA PRO A 66 9.33 -12.58 -13.26
C PRO A 66 10.52 -12.67 -12.30
N HIS A 67 10.60 -13.79 -11.56
CA HIS A 67 11.66 -14.10 -10.59
C HIS A 67 11.76 -13.15 -9.40
N THR A 68 10.68 -12.44 -9.07
CA THR A 68 10.61 -11.55 -7.90
C THR A 68 9.32 -11.76 -7.11
N ASN A 69 9.23 -11.16 -5.93
CA ASN A 69 7.98 -10.99 -5.18
C ASN A 69 7.39 -9.57 -5.36
N ILE A 70 7.76 -8.88 -6.43
CA ILE A 70 7.19 -7.59 -6.81
C ILE A 70 5.87 -7.86 -7.54
N LEU A 71 4.78 -7.36 -6.98
CA LEU A 71 3.46 -7.47 -7.58
C LEU A 71 3.22 -6.27 -8.49
N SER A 72 2.88 -6.53 -9.74
CA SER A 72 2.55 -5.53 -10.75
C SER A 72 1.05 -5.53 -10.98
N THR A 73 0.38 -4.43 -10.69
CA THR A 73 -1.03 -4.21 -11.00
C THR A 73 -1.14 -3.14 -12.08
N GLN A 74 -1.60 -3.55 -13.26
CA GLN A 74 -1.76 -2.69 -14.42
C GLN A 74 -3.21 -2.22 -14.56
N PHE A 75 -3.38 -0.93 -14.74
CA PHE A 75 -4.64 -0.25 -14.97
C PHE A 75 -4.65 0.33 -16.38
N SER A 76 -5.56 -0.14 -17.23
CA SER A 76 -5.62 0.24 -18.65
C SER A 76 -7.02 0.66 -19.04
N SER A 77 -7.13 1.82 -19.70
CA SER A 77 -8.36 2.37 -20.28
C SER A 77 -8.07 3.10 -21.59
N ASP A 78 -9.10 3.56 -22.28
CA ASP A 78 -8.95 4.40 -23.48
C ASP A 78 -8.31 5.75 -23.17
N GLU A 79 -8.47 6.28 -21.95
CA GLU A 79 -7.88 7.56 -21.55
C GLU A 79 -6.39 7.46 -21.22
N GLY A 80 -5.93 6.28 -20.77
CA GLY A 80 -4.55 6.09 -20.40
C GLY A 80 -4.28 4.81 -19.62
N GLU A 81 -3.01 4.63 -19.30
CA GLU A 81 -2.51 3.41 -18.68
C GLU A 81 -1.40 3.72 -17.68
N PHE A 82 -1.46 3.07 -16.52
CA PHE A 82 -0.43 3.10 -15.49
C PHE A 82 -0.28 1.74 -14.81
N VAL A 83 0.86 1.54 -14.19
CA VAL A 83 1.18 0.33 -13.42
C VAL A 83 1.55 0.73 -12.01
N VAL A 84 1.11 -0.07 -11.05
CA VAL A 84 1.56 0.00 -9.65
C VAL A 84 2.43 -1.22 -9.38
N LEU A 85 3.66 -0.97 -8.95
CA LEU A 85 4.58 -2.00 -8.48
C LEU A 85 4.61 -1.97 -6.96
N ASP A 86 4.13 -3.04 -6.35
CA ASP A 86 4.07 -3.20 -4.91
C ASP A 86 5.15 -4.18 -4.43
N TYR A 87 5.94 -3.77 -3.45
CA TYR A 87 6.97 -4.63 -2.87
C TYR A 87 7.37 -4.19 -1.46
N MET A 88 7.95 -5.12 -0.73
CA MET A 88 8.63 -4.87 0.53
C MET A 88 10.12 -5.16 0.38
N PRO A 89 11.02 -4.23 0.77
CA PRO A 89 12.43 -4.39 0.57
C PRO A 89 13.04 -5.44 1.51
N CYS A 90 14.04 -6.12 0.97
CA CYS A 90 14.92 -7.02 1.72
C CYS A 90 16.34 -6.75 1.22
N TYR A 91 17.18 -6.17 2.06
CA TYR A 91 18.54 -5.82 1.69
C TYR A 91 19.53 -6.85 2.26
N ARG A 92 20.56 -7.18 1.48
CA ARG A 92 21.67 -7.95 2.02
C ARG A 92 22.49 -7.04 2.96
N SER A 93 22.84 -7.54 4.13
CA SER A 93 23.72 -6.84 5.06
C SER A 93 25.11 -6.59 4.41
N GLN A 94 25.77 -5.49 4.78
CA GLN A 94 27.10 -5.16 4.22
C GLN A 94 28.17 -6.17 4.58
N ASP A 95 28.02 -6.86 5.70
CA ASP A 95 28.93 -7.90 6.18
C ASP A 95 28.61 -9.30 5.60
N GLU A 96 27.60 -9.40 4.68
CA GLU A 96 27.11 -10.63 4.05
C GLU A 96 26.60 -11.71 5.03
N THR A 97 26.52 -11.39 6.32
CA THR A 97 26.13 -12.37 7.36
C THR A 97 24.61 -12.46 7.58
N GLY A 98 23.83 -11.51 7.00
CA GLY A 98 22.39 -11.45 7.23
C GLY A 98 21.63 -10.59 6.23
N HIS A 99 20.37 -10.37 6.57
CA HIS A 99 19.48 -9.50 5.80
C HIS A 99 18.96 -8.38 6.68
N TYR A 100 18.91 -7.18 6.13
CA TYR A 100 18.18 -6.06 6.73
C TYR A 100 16.77 -6.04 6.16
N LEU A 101 15.79 -6.21 7.03
CA LEU A 101 14.36 -6.30 6.73
C LEU A 101 13.63 -5.09 7.31
N PRO A 102 13.65 -3.93 6.63
CA PRO A 102 12.96 -2.75 7.14
C PRO A 102 11.45 -2.97 7.16
N ALA A 103 10.78 -2.35 8.14
CA ALA A 103 9.33 -2.26 8.14
C ALA A 103 8.88 -1.19 7.15
N GLU A 104 8.99 -1.50 5.87
CA GLU A 104 8.69 -0.60 4.76
C GLU A 104 7.93 -1.33 3.66
N LEU A 105 6.94 -0.63 3.09
CA LEU A 105 6.18 -1.07 1.94
C LEU A 105 6.22 0.04 0.89
N TYR A 106 6.55 -0.33 -0.33
CA TYR A 106 6.62 0.59 -1.46
C TYR A 106 5.50 0.29 -2.45
N ARG A 107 4.88 1.37 -2.94
CA ARG A 107 3.90 1.39 -4.04
C ARG A 107 4.40 2.35 -5.09
N TYR A 108 5.14 1.84 -6.08
CA TYR A 108 5.68 2.65 -7.15
C TYR A 108 4.70 2.76 -8.30
N ILE A 109 4.23 3.98 -8.57
CA ILE A 109 3.29 4.26 -9.66
C ILE A 109 4.09 4.65 -10.89
N HIS A 110 3.96 3.88 -11.95
CA HIS A 110 4.63 4.12 -13.22
C HIS A 110 3.61 4.45 -14.31
N TRP A 111 3.73 5.63 -14.88
CA TRP A 111 2.93 6.05 -16.02
C TRP A 111 3.39 5.35 -17.29
N ILE A 112 2.44 4.82 -18.09
CA ILE A 112 2.74 4.13 -19.36
C ILE A 112 2.35 5.01 -20.53
N LYS A 113 1.09 5.46 -20.61
CA LYS A 113 0.60 6.29 -21.72
C LYS A 113 -0.67 7.04 -21.37
N GLY A 114 -1.02 8.03 -22.21
CA GLY A 114 -2.27 8.78 -22.10
C GLY A 114 -2.31 9.73 -20.92
N LYS A 115 -3.48 9.94 -20.36
CA LYS A 115 -3.73 10.81 -19.20
C LYS A 115 -4.59 10.07 -18.16
N PRO A 116 -4.07 8.98 -17.56
CA PRO A 116 -4.83 8.24 -16.58
C PRO A 116 -5.16 9.12 -15.37
N ARG A 117 -6.39 8.99 -14.88
CA ARG A 117 -6.86 9.69 -13.69
C ARG A 117 -7.22 8.69 -12.61
N PHE A 118 -6.70 8.90 -11.41
CA PHE A 118 -6.99 8.07 -10.25
C PHE A 118 -6.88 8.91 -8.97
N LYS A 119 -7.53 8.43 -7.92
CA LYS A 119 -7.31 8.91 -6.55
C LYS A 119 -6.56 7.85 -5.77
N ILE A 120 -5.72 8.29 -4.86
CA ILE A 120 -5.10 7.43 -3.87
C ILE A 120 -5.95 7.52 -2.61
N ASN A 121 -6.48 6.37 -2.18
CA ASN A 121 -7.24 6.24 -0.95
C ASN A 121 -6.36 5.59 0.11
N TYR A 122 -6.00 6.36 1.13
CA TYR A 122 -5.27 5.89 2.30
C TYR A 122 -6.17 6.00 3.52
N HIS A 123 -6.67 4.87 3.97
CA HIS A 123 -7.58 4.77 5.11
C HIS A 123 -7.05 3.72 6.09
N PRO A 124 -6.05 4.06 6.92
CA PRO A 124 -5.51 3.15 7.91
C PRO A 124 -6.50 2.94 9.04
N ALA A 125 -6.54 1.72 9.58
CA ALA A 125 -7.34 1.34 10.73
C ALA A 125 -6.48 0.52 11.71
N PRO A 126 -5.44 1.14 12.30
CA PRO A 126 -4.48 0.44 13.13
C PRO A 126 -5.16 -0.22 14.33
N ASN A 127 -4.48 -1.26 14.85
CA ASN A 127 -4.95 -2.06 15.96
C ASN A 127 -6.35 -2.68 15.72
N TYR A 128 -6.53 -3.28 14.53
CA TYR A 128 -7.78 -3.94 14.12
C TYR A 128 -9.01 -3.01 14.20
N ALA A 129 -8.83 -1.74 13.83
CA ALA A 129 -9.85 -0.70 13.94
C ALA A 129 -10.38 -0.46 15.37
N GLN A 130 -9.60 -0.82 16.39
CA GLN A 130 -9.92 -0.54 17.79
C GLN A 130 -9.46 0.87 18.14
N GLY A 131 -10.43 1.76 18.43
CA GLY A 131 -10.15 3.14 18.81
C GLY A 131 -10.19 4.14 17.65
N GLN A 132 -9.90 5.40 17.99
CA GLN A 132 -9.88 6.48 17.00
C GLN A 132 -8.52 6.52 16.29
N VAL A 133 -8.58 6.65 14.98
CA VAL A 133 -7.38 6.91 14.16
C VAL A 133 -7.09 8.40 14.19
N ILE A 134 -5.86 8.75 14.51
CA ILE A 134 -5.35 10.12 14.42
C ILE A 134 -4.50 10.23 13.18
N LEU A 135 -4.80 11.21 12.33
CA LEU A 135 -4.05 11.53 11.13
C LEU A 135 -3.44 12.93 11.26
N ASN A 136 -2.13 13.01 11.19
CA ASN A 136 -1.39 14.27 11.12
C ASN A 136 -0.85 14.42 9.70
N ILE A 137 -1.38 15.38 8.95
CA ILE A 137 -0.96 15.63 7.58
C ILE A 137 0.08 16.75 7.58
N THR A 138 1.26 16.47 7.06
CA THR A 138 2.34 17.44 6.86
C THR A 138 2.66 17.58 5.36
N PRO A 139 3.43 18.57 4.95
CA PRO A 139 3.88 18.67 3.55
C PRO A 139 4.76 17.50 3.09
N GLN A 140 5.38 16.75 4.01
CA GLN A 140 6.34 15.70 3.71
C GLN A 140 5.76 14.29 3.87
N TYR A 141 4.78 14.10 4.78
CA TYR A 141 4.22 12.78 5.10
C TYR A 141 2.85 12.90 5.78
N ILE A 142 2.15 11.80 5.79
CA ILE A 142 0.97 11.57 6.63
C ILE A 142 1.39 10.61 7.74
N GLU A 143 1.26 11.05 8.99
CA GLU A 143 1.42 10.20 10.16
C GLU A 143 0.06 9.66 10.57
N SER A 144 -0.01 8.37 10.87
CA SER A 144 -1.22 7.73 11.39
C SER A 144 -0.91 6.86 12.60
N TYR A 145 -1.78 6.89 13.60
CA TYR A 145 -1.67 6.07 14.80
C TYR A 145 -3.03 5.91 15.51
N CYS A 146 -3.11 4.92 16.39
CA CYS A 146 -4.29 4.71 17.23
C CYS A 146 -4.23 5.59 18.46
N SER A 147 -5.36 6.18 18.87
CA SER A 147 -5.46 7.04 20.07
C SER A 147 -5.11 6.33 21.39
N PHE A 148 -5.25 5.00 21.44
CA PHE A 148 -4.92 4.21 22.64
C PHE A 148 -3.44 3.84 22.73
N ASP A 149 -2.76 3.71 21.60
CA ASP A 149 -1.36 3.36 21.54
C ASP A 149 -0.64 4.26 20.53
N ASN A 150 0.08 5.23 21.05
CA ASN A 150 0.86 6.15 20.22
C ASN A 150 2.29 5.64 19.91
N LYS A 151 2.61 4.39 20.26
CA LYS A 151 3.93 3.80 19.99
C LYS A 151 4.05 3.32 18.55
N ASP A 152 2.96 2.75 18.01
CA ASP A 152 2.94 2.20 16.66
C ASP A 152 2.46 3.25 15.66
N ARG A 153 3.38 4.14 15.26
CA ARG A 153 3.11 5.17 14.28
C ARG A 153 3.50 4.72 12.89
N GLN A 154 2.62 4.96 11.94
CA GLN A 154 2.86 4.71 10.53
C GLN A 154 3.06 6.04 9.81
N TYR A 155 3.97 6.05 8.86
CA TYR A 155 4.29 7.23 8.05
C TYR A 155 4.10 6.89 6.57
N LEU A 156 3.22 7.62 5.90
CA LEU A 156 3.07 7.56 4.44
C LEU A 156 3.81 8.73 3.81
N TYR A 157 4.83 8.43 3.03
CA TYR A 157 5.56 9.40 2.22
C TYR A 157 5.08 9.31 0.78
N ALA A 158 4.65 10.44 0.20
CA ALA A 158 4.37 10.56 -1.22
C ALA A 158 5.53 11.31 -1.88
N VAL A 159 6.34 10.61 -2.66
CA VAL A 159 7.48 11.19 -3.38
C VAL A 159 7.18 11.19 -4.87
N SER A 160 7.27 12.36 -5.50
CA SER A 160 7.20 12.49 -6.94
C SER A 160 8.54 12.96 -7.48
N TYR A 161 9.03 12.31 -8.52
CA TYR A 161 10.20 12.77 -9.27
C TYR A 161 9.85 13.86 -10.28
N THR A 162 8.56 14.18 -10.44
CA THR A 162 8.04 15.33 -11.17
C THR A 162 7.31 16.23 -10.18
N HIS A 163 7.60 17.52 -10.17
CA HIS A 163 6.97 18.49 -9.26
C HIS A 163 5.45 18.33 -9.21
N LEU A 164 4.94 17.68 -8.18
CA LEU A 164 3.52 17.69 -7.84
C LEU A 164 3.29 18.90 -6.93
N THR A 165 2.65 19.91 -7.47
CA THR A 165 1.96 20.88 -6.63
C THR A 165 0.74 20.18 -6.03
N LEU A 166 0.78 19.90 -4.75
CA LEU A 166 -0.41 19.50 -4.01
C LEU A 166 -1.41 20.65 -4.07
N PRO A 167 -2.70 20.41 -4.35
CA PRO A 167 -3.69 21.48 -4.26
C PRO A 167 -3.73 21.96 -2.81
N THR A 168 -3.33 23.22 -2.62
CA THR A 168 -3.58 23.96 -1.38
C THR A 168 -5.06 24.34 -1.36
N ASN A 169 -5.82 23.74 -0.45
CA ASN A 169 -7.12 24.28 -0.05
C ASN A 169 -6.93 25.47 0.87
#